data_78fb0939cdaea090eb48d9c3345bd8bd
#
_entry.id   78fb0939cdaea090eb48d9c3345bd8bd
#
_cell.length_a   1.000
_cell.length_b   1.000
_cell.length_c   1.000
_cell.angle_alpha   90.00
_cell.angle_beta   90.00
_cell.angle_gamma   90.00
#
_symmetry.space_group_name_H-M   'P 1'
#
loop_
_entity.id
_entity.type
_entity.pdbx_description
1 polymer ?
#
loop_
_entity_poly.entity_id
_entity_poly.type
_entity_poly.pdbx_seq_one_letter_code
_entity_poly.pdbx_strand_id
1 'polypeptide(L)'
;FVMYWVFFMMFLLILSFVTRNIINYPLMWIIEMAQFTITAYYLLGGGYSMITDDHVRMDLFYGKLSKKGKAKMDIFTSVFLIFYLVLLFLGSITSLVYTIETKQKLFTAWAPYVWPIKTLMLIGILLMLLQAFSTLFKDIAKVNGRKI
;
A
#
# COMPACT_ATOMS: atom_id res chain seq x y z
N PHE A 1 6.21 12.28 6.81
CA PHE A 1 6.89 11.17 7.53
C PHE A 1 7.35 10.08 6.57
N VAL A 2 6.48 9.59 5.69
CA VAL A 2 6.76 8.53 4.71
C VAL A 2 7.89 8.90 3.74
N MET A 3 8.05 10.18 3.41
CA MET A 3 9.11 10.67 2.53
C MET A 3 10.53 10.37 3.08
N TYR A 4 10.72 10.45 4.39
CA TYR A 4 12.02 10.14 5.00
C TYR A 4 12.41 8.66 4.87
N TRP A 5 11.44 7.77 4.69
CA TRP A 5 11.70 6.34 4.49
C TRP A 5 12.38 6.05 3.15
N VAL A 6 12.14 6.89 2.15
CA VAL A 6 12.84 6.78 0.86
C VAL A 6 14.34 7.08 1.04
N PHE A 7 14.67 8.11 1.81
CA PHE A 7 16.09 8.41 2.10
C PHE A 7 16.74 7.30 2.92
N PHE A 8 16.02 6.73 3.89
CA PHE A 8 16.51 5.58 4.65
C PHE A 8 16.76 4.36 3.76
N MET A 9 15.84 4.05 2.84
CA MET A 9 16.01 2.99 1.86
C MET A 9 17.21 3.24 0.94
N MET A 10 17.36 4.47 0.46
CA MET A 10 18.50 4.87 -0.38
C MET A 10 19.83 4.67 0.36
N PHE A 11 19.88 5.05 1.63
CA PHE A 11 21.05 4.84 2.49
C PHE A 11 21.38 3.34 2.63
N LEU A 12 20.39 2.48 2.88
CA LEU A 12 20.58 1.03 2.97
C LEU A 12 21.12 0.43 1.66
N LEU A 13 20.61 0.89 0.51
CA LEU A 13 21.07 0.40 -0.79
C LEU A 13 22.51 0.84 -1.09
N ILE A 14 22.87 2.09 -0.77
CA ILE A 14 24.24 2.59 -0.91
C ILE A 14 25.17 1.79 0.01
N LEU A 15 24.78 1.55 1.25
CA LEU A 15 25.55 0.75 2.19
C LEU A 15 25.75 -0.68 1.67
N SER A 16 24.72 -1.29 1.08
CA SER A 16 24.82 -2.61 0.44
C SER A 16 25.80 -2.62 -0.72
N PHE A 17 25.77 -1.59 -1.55
CA PHE A 17 26.69 -1.45 -2.67
C PHE A 17 28.16 -1.33 -2.22
N VAL A 18 28.41 -0.47 -1.22
CA VAL A 18 29.75 -0.24 -0.65
C VAL A 18 30.30 -1.51 0.00
N THR A 19 29.52 -2.17 0.84
CA THR A 19 29.96 -3.38 1.55
C THR A 19 30.21 -4.54 0.58
N ARG A 20 29.40 -4.68 -0.46
CA ARG A 20 29.56 -5.74 -1.46
C ARG A 20 30.77 -5.54 -2.37
N ASN A 21 31.00 -4.28 -2.85
CA ASN A 21 32.00 -4.02 -3.89
C ASN A 21 33.35 -3.56 -3.33
N ILE A 22 33.37 -2.91 -2.15
CA ILE A 22 34.61 -2.37 -1.57
C ILE A 22 35.16 -3.31 -0.48
N ILE A 23 34.27 -3.82 0.39
CA ILE A 23 34.67 -4.64 1.53
C ILE A 23 34.66 -6.13 1.17
N ASN A 24 34.04 -6.51 0.04
CA ASN A 24 33.81 -7.91 -0.38
C ASN A 24 33.07 -8.76 0.68
N TYR A 25 32.26 -8.11 1.54
CA TYR A 25 31.47 -8.76 2.55
C TYR A 25 29.97 -8.47 2.30
N PRO A 26 29.22 -9.42 1.66
CA PRO A 26 27.82 -9.22 1.37
C PRO A 26 26.98 -9.27 2.66
N LEU A 27 26.39 -8.15 3.05
CA LEU A 27 25.43 -8.08 4.14
C LEU A 27 24.06 -8.54 3.64
N MET A 28 23.73 -9.81 3.78
CA MET A 28 22.51 -10.44 3.28
C MET A 28 21.23 -9.78 3.80
N TRP A 29 21.25 -9.31 5.05
CA TRP A 29 20.09 -8.71 5.70
C TRP A 29 19.65 -7.35 5.13
N ILE A 30 20.55 -6.60 4.47
CA ILE A 30 20.25 -5.27 3.94
C ILE A 30 19.21 -5.35 2.81
N ILE A 31 19.30 -6.36 1.95
CA ILE A 31 18.36 -6.54 0.84
C ILE A 31 16.95 -6.80 1.38
N GLU A 32 16.83 -7.61 2.42
CA GLU A 32 15.55 -7.93 3.03
C GLU A 32 14.95 -6.73 3.77
N MET A 33 15.78 -5.97 4.48
CA MET A 33 15.37 -4.71 5.10
C MET A 33 14.91 -3.68 4.07
N ALA A 34 15.58 -3.58 2.91
CA ALA A 34 15.15 -2.73 1.83
C ALA A 34 13.79 -3.16 1.26
N GLN A 35 13.56 -4.47 1.09
CA GLN A 35 12.27 -5.01 0.64
C GLN A 35 11.15 -4.72 1.65
N PHE A 36 11.41 -4.86 2.94
CA PHE A 36 10.44 -4.55 3.99
C PHE A 36 10.11 -3.05 4.02
N THR A 37 11.14 -2.21 3.89
CA THR A 37 10.98 -0.75 3.87
C THR A 37 10.17 -0.29 2.66
N ILE A 38 10.43 -0.84 1.46
CA ILE A 38 9.69 -0.48 0.25
C ILE A 38 8.23 -0.94 0.33
N THR A 39 7.98 -2.14 0.87
CA THR A 39 6.63 -2.65 1.08
C THR A 39 5.84 -1.74 2.04
N ALA A 40 6.46 -1.37 3.17
CA ALA A 40 5.88 -0.44 4.13
C ALA A 40 5.59 0.92 3.49
N TYR A 41 6.53 1.45 2.72
CA TYR A 41 6.38 2.72 2.00
C TYR A 41 5.18 2.72 1.06
N TYR A 42 5.04 1.70 0.20
CA TYR A 42 3.94 1.63 -0.75
C TYR A 42 2.58 1.41 -0.08
N LEU A 43 2.52 0.59 0.96
CA LEU A 43 1.27 0.32 1.65
C LEU A 43 0.75 1.52 2.45
N LEU A 44 1.65 2.21 3.16
CA LEU A 44 1.29 3.42 3.92
C LEU A 44 1.06 4.61 2.98
N GLY A 45 1.87 4.73 1.92
CA GLY A 45 1.75 5.76 0.90
C GLY A 45 0.47 5.61 0.06
N GLY A 46 0.01 4.38 -0.19
CA GLY A 46 -1.23 4.10 -0.91
C GLY A 46 -2.46 4.71 -0.23
N GLY A 47 -2.56 4.61 1.10
CA GLY A 47 -3.62 5.28 1.87
C GLY A 47 -3.57 6.81 1.74
N TYR A 48 -2.38 7.40 1.77
CA TYR A 48 -2.20 8.84 1.59
C TYR A 48 -2.52 9.32 0.18
N SER A 49 -2.10 8.58 -0.85
CA SER A 49 -2.43 8.88 -2.25
C SER A 49 -3.93 8.92 -2.53
N MET A 50 -4.73 8.14 -1.80
CA MET A 50 -6.19 8.20 -1.87
C MET A 50 -6.77 9.48 -1.23
N ILE A 51 -6.09 10.07 -0.23
CA ILE A 51 -6.51 11.32 0.42
C ILE A 51 -6.27 12.52 -0.50
N THR A 52 -5.15 12.52 -1.23
CA THR A 52 -4.75 13.62 -2.13
C THR A 52 -5.46 13.60 -3.49
N ASP A 53 -6.36 12.62 -3.72
CA ASP A 53 -7.02 12.41 -5.03
C ASP A 53 -6.03 12.15 -6.19
N ASP A 54 -4.75 11.83 -5.89
CA ASP A 54 -3.70 11.52 -6.87
C ASP A 54 -3.79 10.09 -7.42
N HIS A 55 -4.88 9.38 -7.11
CA HIS A 55 -5.11 8.05 -7.68
C HIS A 55 -5.32 8.15 -9.18
N VAL A 56 -4.61 7.31 -9.93
CA VAL A 56 -4.70 7.28 -11.39
C VAL A 56 -6.15 7.06 -11.82
N ARG A 57 -6.79 8.13 -12.32
CA ARG A 57 -8.12 8.08 -12.92
C ARG A 57 -7.97 8.03 -14.43
N MET A 58 -8.83 7.31 -15.11
CA MET A 58 -8.84 7.31 -16.59
C MET A 58 -9.41 8.64 -17.10
N ASP A 59 -8.56 9.66 -17.21
CA ASP A 59 -8.94 11.00 -17.65
C ASP A 59 -9.51 11.07 -19.08
N LEU A 60 -9.21 10.07 -19.93
CA LEU A 60 -9.67 9.99 -21.31
C LEU A 60 -11.21 10.01 -21.44
N PHE A 61 -11.93 9.37 -20.52
CA PHE A 61 -13.40 9.37 -20.49
C PHE A 61 -13.96 10.49 -19.62
N TYR A 62 -13.17 10.96 -18.65
CA TYR A 62 -13.60 11.97 -17.67
C TYR A 62 -13.82 13.35 -18.29
N GLY A 63 -13.03 13.71 -19.32
CA GLY A 63 -13.11 15.01 -19.98
C GLY A 63 -14.46 15.30 -20.67
N LYS A 64 -15.18 14.25 -21.11
CA LYS A 64 -16.44 14.35 -21.85
C LYS A 64 -17.70 14.23 -20.98
N LEU A 65 -17.58 13.90 -19.69
CA LEU A 65 -18.73 13.68 -18.81
C LEU A 65 -19.13 14.95 -18.04
N SER A 66 -20.46 15.13 -17.86
CA SER A 66 -21.02 16.18 -17.01
C SER A 66 -20.63 15.95 -15.53
N LYS A 67 -20.69 17.00 -14.67
CA LYS A 67 -20.35 16.90 -13.23
C LYS A 67 -21.08 15.74 -12.52
N LYS A 68 -22.36 15.49 -12.85
CA LYS A 68 -23.13 14.37 -12.30
C LYS A 68 -22.71 13.02 -12.89
N GLY A 69 -22.28 12.97 -14.15
CA GLY A 69 -21.75 11.78 -14.80
C GLY A 69 -20.43 11.33 -14.18
N LYS A 70 -19.54 12.29 -13.87
CA LYS A 70 -18.27 12.03 -13.18
C LYS A 70 -18.51 11.40 -11.83
N ALA A 71 -19.37 11.97 -11.00
CA ALA A 71 -19.66 11.44 -9.67
C ALA A 71 -20.28 10.03 -9.70
N LYS A 72 -21.13 9.71 -10.70
CA LYS A 72 -21.66 8.35 -10.88
C LYS A 72 -20.58 7.34 -11.26
N MET A 73 -19.65 7.75 -12.11
CA MET A 73 -18.52 6.90 -12.52
C MET A 73 -17.58 6.66 -11.34
N ASP A 74 -17.34 7.68 -10.52
CA ASP A 74 -16.52 7.57 -9.30
C ASP A 74 -17.13 6.58 -8.31
N ILE A 75 -18.45 6.64 -8.08
CA ILE A 75 -19.15 5.69 -7.21
C ILE A 75 -19.01 4.27 -7.75
N PHE A 76 -19.23 4.07 -9.07
CA PHE A 76 -19.12 2.74 -9.68
C PHE A 76 -17.72 2.15 -9.50
N THR A 77 -16.68 2.94 -9.78
CA THR A 77 -15.29 2.52 -9.62
C THR A 77 -14.94 2.26 -8.15
N SER A 78 -15.43 3.11 -7.24
CA SER A 78 -15.18 2.98 -5.79
C SER A 78 -15.79 1.68 -5.23
N VAL A 79 -16.95 1.22 -5.73
CA VAL A 79 -17.55 -0.04 -5.30
C VAL A 79 -16.66 -1.23 -5.65
N PHE A 80 -16.13 -1.27 -6.89
CA PHE A 80 -15.20 -2.33 -7.29
C PHE A 80 -13.89 -2.28 -6.50
N LEU A 81 -13.37 -1.08 -6.25
CA LEU A 81 -12.17 -0.89 -5.44
C LEU A 81 -12.39 -1.41 -4.01
N ILE A 82 -13.51 -1.08 -3.39
CA ILE A 82 -13.84 -1.56 -2.02
C ILE A 82 -13.98 -3.08 -2.02
N PHE A 83 -14.68 -3.65 -3.00
CA PHE A 83 -14.80 -5.10 -3.12
C PHE A 83 -13.43 -5.78 -3.21
N TYR A 84 -12.54 -5.26 -4.04
CA TYR A 84 -11.16 -5.76 -4.17
C TYR A 84 -10.38 -5.63 -2.84
N LEU A 85 -10.47 -4.48 -2.17
CA LEU A 85 -9.80 -4.26 -0.88
C LEU A 85 -10.32 -5.17 0.23
N VAL A 86 -11.62 -5.46 0.25
CA VAL A 86 -12.21 -6.42 1.21
C VAL A 86 -11.67 -7.83 0.97
N LEU A 87 -11.59 -8.28 -0.29
CA LEU A 87 -10.99 -9.58 -0.60
C LEU A 87 -9.52 -9.65 -0.19
N LEU A 88 -8.75 -8.58 -0.46
CA LEU A 88 -7.36 -8.50 -0.02
C LEU A 88 -7.24 -8.50 1.51
N PHE A 89 -8.12 -7.83 2.21
CA PHE A 89 -8.13 -7.76 3.66
C PHE A 89 -8.38 -9.14 4.28
N LEU A 90 -9.38 -9.87 3.80
CA LEU A 90 -9.68 -11.23 4.25
C LEU A 90 -8.51 -12.18 3.95
N GLY A 91 -7.94 -12.12 2.74
CA GLY A 91 -6.77 -12.90 2.37
C GLY A 91 -5.53 -12.56 3.22
N SER A 92 -5.35 -11.30 3.58
CA SER A 92 -4.26 -10.84 4.43
C SER A 92 -4.38 -11.37 5.85
N ILE A 93 -5.59 -11.39 6.45
CA ILE A 93 -5.85 -11.98 7.77
C ILE A 93 -5.50 -13.47 7.75
N THR A 94 -6.06 -14.22 6.80
CA THR A 94 -5.81 -15.66 6.68
C THR A 94 -4.31 -15.95 6.51
N SER A 95 -3.63 -15.18 5.67
CA SER A 95 -2.19 -15.30 5.44
C SER A 95 -1.37 -14.98 6.69
N LEU A 96 -1.80 -13.99 7.49
CA LEU A 96 -1.12 -13.62 8.74
C LEU A 96 -1.27 -14.73 9.78
N VAL A 97 -2.50 -15.23 10.00
CA VAL A 97 -2.77 -16.32 10.95
C VAL A 97 -1.93 -17.54 10.60
N TYR A 98 -1.96 -17.98 9.35
CA TYR A 98 -1.16 -19.10 8.87
C TYR A 98 0.34 -18.89 9.11
N THR A 99 0.85 -17.67 8.90
CA THR A 99 2.27 -17.35 9.10
C THR A 99 2.68 -17.40 10.57
N ILE A 100 1.79 -16.99 11.48
CA ILE A 100 2.04 -17.03 12.92
C ILE A 100 2.05 -18.50 13.42
N GLU A 101 1.06 -19.29 13.00
CA GLU A 101 0.94 -20.70 13.38
C GLU A 101 2.12 -21.54 12.89
N THR A 102 2.53 -21.34 11.64
CA THR A 102 3.65 -22.07 11.03
C THR A 102 5.01 -21.49 11.34
N LYS A 103 5.10 -20.36 12.07
CA LYS A 103 6.35 -19.63 12.35
C LYS A 103 7.21 -19.44 11.10
N GLN A 104 6.59 -19.06 9.99
CA GLN A 104 7.25 -18.95 8.69
C GLN A 104 8.45 -18.00 8.76
N LYS A 105 9.57 -18.49 8.22
CA LYS A 105 10.78 -17.71 7.98
C LYS A 105 11.01 -17.57 6.48
N LEU A 106 11.66 -16.50 6.07
CA LEU A 106 12.10 -16.36 4.67
C LEU A 106 13.16 -17.43 4.35
N PHE A 107 13.16 -17.99 3.14
CA PHE A 107 14.16 -18.94 2.67
C PHE A 107 15.45 -18.23 2.21
N THR A 108 16.00 -17.38 3.06
CA THR A 108 17.21 -16.60 2.81
C THR A 108 18.24 -16.90 3.90
N ALA A 109 19.49 -16.50 3.66
CA ALA A 109 20.58 -16.77 4.62
C ALA A 109 20.37 -16.14 6.00
N TRP A 110 19.62 -15.01 6.06
CA TRP A 110 19.25 -14.36 7.33
C TRP A 110 17.98 -14.94 7.95
N ALA A 111 17.10 -15.56 7.15
CA ALA A 111 15.87 -16.21 7.55
C ALA A 111 15.01 -15.41 8.56
N PRO A 112 14.65 -14.13 8.27
CA PRO A 112 13.81 -13.35 9.17
C PRO A 112 12.40 -13.92 9.25
N TYR A 113 11.72 -13.66 10.36
CA TYR A 113 10.31 -13.99 10.49
C TYR A 113 9.47 -13.10 9.54
N VAL A 114 8.49 -13.70 8.87
CA VAL A 114 7.64 -13.01 7.88
C VAL A 114 6.45 -12.29 8.52
N TRP A 115 6.08 -12.65 9.76
CA TRP A 115 4.91 -12.09 10.43
C TRP A 115 4.92 -10.55 10.60
N PRO A 116 6.06 -9.85 10.87
CA PRO A 116 6.03 -8.40 11.07
C PRO A 116 5.62 -7.66 9.80
N ILE A 117 6.14 -8.07 8.63
CA ILE A 117 5.80 -7.42 7.37
C ILE A 117 4.34 -7.69 6.97
N LYS A 118 3.82 -8.90 7.25
CA LYS A 118 2.41 -9.22 7.00
C LYS A 118 1.47 -8.45 7.91
N THR A 119 1.86 -8.19 9.16
CA THR A 119 1.09 -7.32 10.07
C THR A 119 1.04 -5.88 9.54
N LEU A 120 2.16 -5.36 9.09
CA LEU A 120 2.23 -4.02 8.49
C LEU A 120 1.42 -3.93 7.21
N MET A 121 1.43 -4.99 6.38
CA MET A 121 0.60 -5.13 5.20
C MET A 121 -0.90 -5.08 5.54
N LEU A 122 -1.33 -5.80 6.57
CA LEU A 122 -2.71 -5.80 7.04
C LEU A 122 -3.16 -4.40 7.50
N ILE A 123 -2.31 -3.71 8.25
CA ILE A 123 -2.58 -2.32 8.70
C ILE A 123 -2.71 -1.39 7.49
N GLY A 124 -1.81 -1.49 6.51
CA GLY A 124 -1.86 -0.68 5.29
C GLY A 124 -3.15 -0.88 4.49
N ILE A 125 -3.57 -2.14 4.30
CA ILE A 125 -4.82 -2.48 3.61
C ILE A 125 -6.03 -1.96 4.39
N LEU A 126 -6.03 -2.07 5.71
CA LEU A 126 -7.09 -1.53 6.56
C LEU A 126 -7.23 -0.01 6.41
N LEU A 127 -6.12 0.73 6.43
CA LEU A 127 -6.12 2.18 6.23
C LEU A 127 -6.65 2.55 4.84
N MET A 128 -6.22 1.84 3.78
CA MET A 128 -6.73 2.04 2.43
C MET A 128 -8.24 1.77 2.34
N LEU A 129 -8.73 0.73 3.01
CA LEU A 129 -10.13 0.37 3.03
C LEU A 129 -10.98 1.44 3.74
N LEU A 130 -10.54 1.93 4.89
CA LEU A 130 -11.20 3.04 5.60
C LEU A 130 -11.25 4.30 4.75
N GLN A 131 -10.17 4.61 4.04
CA GLN A 131 -10.11 5.76 3.15
C GLN A 131 -11.04 5.60 1.94
N ALA A 132 -11.10 4.40 1.35
CA ALA A 132 -12.00 4.09 0.24
C ALA A 132 -13.48 4.29 0.64
N PHE A 133 -13.87 3.84 1.82
CA PHE A 133 -15.21 4.12 2.36
C PHE A 133 -15.46 5.62 2.53
N SER A 134 -14.52 6.37 3.10
CA SER A 134 -14.62 7.82 3.25
C SER A 134 -14.85 8.52 1.91
N THR A 135 -14.09 8.12 0.88
CA THR A 135 -14.22 8.67 -0.48
C THR A 135 -15.58 8.34 -1.09
N LEU A 136 -16.05 7.09 -0.94
CA LEU A 136 -17.38 6.69 -1.43
C LEU A 136 -18.50 7.54 -0.81
N PHE A 137 -18.47 7.77 0.52
CA PHE A 137 -19.45 8.62 1.19
C PHE A 137 -19.43 10.05 0.68
N LYS A 138 -18.25 10.62 0.44
CA LYS A 138 -18.10 11.97 -0.14
C LYS A 138 -18.69 12.04 -1.56
N ASP A 139 -18.47 11.04 -2.39
CA ASP A 139 -18.97 11.01 -3.76
C ASP A 139 -20.50 10.84 -3.81
N ILE A 140 -21.07 10.03 -2.92
CA ILE A 140 -22.53 9.93 -2.75
C ILE A 140 -23.11 11.28 -2.32
N ALA A 141 -22.46 11.97 -1.37
CA ALA A 141 -22.91 13.29 -0.92
C ALA A 141 -22.86 14.34 -2.04
N LYS A 142 -21.83 14.31 -2.89
CA LYS A 142 -21.72 15.17 -4.09
C LYS A 142 -22.86 14.94 -5.09
N VAL A 143 -23.26 13.66 -5.29
CA VAL A 143 -24.40 13.34 -6.19
C VAL A 143 -25.71 13.89 -5.64
N ASN A 144 -25.91 13.84 -4.32
CA ASN A 144 -27.10 14.35 -3.61
C ASN A 144 -27.11 15.88 -3.43
N GLY A 145 -26.13 16.61 -4.00
CA GLY A 145 -26.07 18.06 -3.97
C GLY A 145 -25.73 18.68 -2.60
N ARG A 146 -25.30 17.89 -1.61
CA ARG A 146 -24.79 18.40 -0.34
C ARG A 146 -23.32 18.84 -0.53
N LYS A 147 -23.07 20.13 -0.28
CA LYS A 147 -21.70 20.66 -0.13
C LYS A 147 -21.15 20.16 1.21
N ILE A 148 -20.13 19.32 1.18
CA ILE A 148 -19.29 18.97 2.34
C ILE A 148 -17.96 19.64 2.16
#